data_6eeda7a924de8c871f0ee0501d09efaf
#
_entry.id   6eeda7a924de8c871f0ee0501d09efaf
#
_cell.length_a   1.000
_cell.length_b   1.000
_cell.length_c   1.000
_cell.angle_alpha   90.00
_cell.angle_beta   90.00
_cell.angle_gamma   90.00
#
_symmetry.space_group_name_H-M   'P 1'
#
loop_
_entity.id
_entity.type
_entity.pdbx_description
1 polymer ?
#
loop_
_entity_poly.entity_id
_entity_poly.type
_entity_poly.pdbx_seq_one_letter_code
_entity_poly.pdbx_strand_id
1 'polypeptide(L)'
;MKNILFILGFSLLLSGCSDDEVGDVSLGFLTTKDIKISVLVDPIVTGVTCHLANIEADLDFADPSDGAIACRQTGAITAAMINQIDKSKSGEVVFKKSKSILFKSLKIRRIYDASSQTLMYLSYSTKETSGSYKHSLSTVPLWGTAAYRPQTQ
;
A
#
# COMPACT_ATOMS: atom_id res chain seq x y z
N MET A 1 -32.77 -43.00 32.15
CA MET A 1 -32.52 -41.56 32.09
C MET A 1 -31.11 -41.36 31.48
N LYS A 2 -31.03 -41.02 30.20
CA LYS A 2 -29.79 -40.89 29.45
C LYS A 2 -29.44 -39.41 29.33
N ASN A 3 -28.38 -38.98 30.00
CA ASN A 3 -27.86 -37.62 29.86
C ASN A 3 -26.99 -37.55 28.58
N ILE A 4 -27.47 -36.83 27.57
CA ILE A 4 -26.71 -36.48 26.36
C ILE A 4 -26.03 -35.16 26.64
N LEU A 5 -24.68 -35.24 26.79
CA LEU A 5 -23.81 -34.08 26.93
C LEU A 5 -23.52 -33.50 25.55
N PHE A 6 -24.13 -32.36 25.24
CA PHE A 6 -23.84 -31.60 24.00
C PHE A 6 -22.52 -30.84 24.17
N ILE A 7 -21.48 -31.33 23.55
CA ILE A 7 -20.20 -30.60 23.43
C ILE A 7 -20.35 -29.63 22.27
N LEU A 8 -20.55 -28.36 22.59
CA LEU A 8 -20.57 -27.25 21.63
C LEU A 8 -19.12 -26.96 21.23
N GLY A 9 -18.68 -27.45 20.06
CA GLY A 9 -17.42 -27.17 19.49
C GLY A 9 -17.34 -25.69 19.07
N PHE A 10 -16.61 -24.86 19.84
CA PHE A 10 -16.29 -23.49 19.52
C PHE A 10 -15.13 -23.48 18.52
N SER A 11 -15.46 -23.43 17.22
CA SER A 11 -14.49 -23.23 16.15
C SER A 11 -13.95 -21.79 16.23
N LEU A 12 -12.76 -21.62 16.81
CA LEU A 12 -11.99 -20.39 16.63
C LEU A 12 -11.59 -20.27 15.16
N LEU A 13 -12.24 -19.39 14.43
CA LEU A 13 -11.77 -18.89 13.16
C LEU A 13 -10.54 -18.01 13.46
N LEU A 14 -9.35 -18.58 13.35
CA LEU A 14 -8.11 -17.81 13.25
C LEU A 14 -8.18 -17.05 11.93
N SER A 15 -8.64 -15.81 11.98
CA SER A 15 -8.40 -14.84 10.92
C SER A 15 -6.89 -14.63 10.86
N GLY A 16 -6.20 -15.34 9.96
CA GLY A 16 -4.81 -15.11 9.66
C GLY A 16 -4.67 -13.65 9.20
N CYS A 17 -3.94 -12.84 9.95
CA CYS A 17 -3.36 -11.63 9.40
C CYS A 17 -2.50 -12.10 8.23
N SER A 18 -2.90 -11.81 7.00
CA SER A 18 -2.03 -11.96 5.84
C SER A 18 -0.91 -10.96 6.04
N ASP A 19 0.27 -11.47 6.31
CA ASP A 19 1.47 -10.66 6.35
C ASP A 19 1.78 -10.31 4.89
N ASP A 20 1.48 -9.07 4.50
CA ASP A 20 1.72 -8.56 3.14
C ASP A 20 3.22 -8.31 2.90
N GLU A 21 4.07 -8.79 3.80
CA GLU A 21 5.52 -8.72 3.72
C GLU A 21 6.06 -9.79 2.77
N VAL A 22 6.82 -9.36 1.75
CA VAL A 22 7.41 -10.24 0.73
C VAL A 22 8.93 -10.20 0.73
N GLY A 23 9.55 -9.40 1.58
CA GLY A 23 11.01 -9.33 1.69
C GLY A 23 11.44 -8.63 2.97
N ASP A 24 12.57 -9.11 3.48
CA ASP A 24 13.24 -8.62 4.67
C ASP A 24 14.75 -8.63 4.44
N VAL A 25 15.40 -7.47 4.65
CA VAL A 25 16.84 -7.32 4.48
C VAL A 25 17.42 -6.66 5.73
N SER A 26 18.21 -7.42 6.49
CA SER A 26 18.91 -6.89 7.66
C SER A 26 20.00 -5.88 7.24
N LEU A 27 20.05 -4.76 7.94
CA LEU A 27 21.04 -3.71 7.70
C LEU A 27 22.38 -3.95 8.42
N GLY A 28 22.52 -5.06 9.12
CA GLY A 28 23.81 -5.50 9.70
C GLY A 28 23.71 -6.03 11.12
N PHE A 29 24.80 -6.69 11.54
CA PHE A 29 24.88 -7.41 12.83
C PHE A 29 24.78 -6.51 14.09
N LEU A 30 25.14 -5.23 13.95
CA LEU A 30 25.13 -4.27 15.07
C LEU A 30 23.94 -3.31 15.02
N THR A 31 22.96 -3.53 14.16
CA THR A 31 21.74 -2.72 14.05
C THR A 31 20.50 -3.58 14.23
N THR A 32 19.48 -3.01 14.89
CA THR A 32 18.15 -3.63 14.99
C THR A 32 17.23 -3.15 13.88
N LYS A 33 17.79 -2.59 12.78
CA LYS A 33 17.05 -2.03 11.68
C LYS A 33 17.07 -2.96 10.48
N ASP A 34 15.91 -3.21 9.91
CA ASP A 34 15.71 -4.02 8.72
C ASP A 34 14.95 -3.24 7.67
N ILE A 35 15.21 -3.54 6.38
CA ILE A 35 14.37 -3.06 5.29
C ILE A 35 13.30 -4.11 5.03
N LYS A 36 12.05 -3.74 5.28
CA LYS A 36 10.88 -4.58 5.00
C LYS A 36 10.25 -4.19 3.67
N ILE A 37 9.90 -5.18 2.87
CA ILE A 37 9.19 -4.96 1.60
C ILE A 37 7.78 -5.53 1.73
N SER A 38 6.79 -4.66 1.62
CA SER A 38 5.38 -5.02 1.65
C SER A 38 4.75 -4.88 0.26
N VAL A 39 3.74 -5.71 -0.01
CA VAL A 39 2.92 -5.65 -1.22
C VAL A 39 1.60 -4.95 -0.92
N LEU A 40 1.16 -4.14 -1.85
CA LEU A 40 -0.16 -3.53 -1.87
C LEU A 40 -0.79 -3.72 -3.25
N VAL A 41 -1.97 -4.31 -3.31
CA VAL A 41 -2.81 -4.29 -4.50
C VAL A 41 -3.81 -3.15 -4.37
N ASP A 42 -3.97 -2.35 -5.44
CA ASP A 42 -4.94 -1.26 -5.42
C ASP A 42 -6.37 -1.82 -5.26
N PRO A 43 -7.16 -1.33 -4.29
CA PRO A 43 -8.46 -1.91 -3.96
C PRO A 43 -9.52 -1.70 -5.05
N ILE A 44 -9.36 -0.70 -5.93
CA ILE A 44 -10.27 -0.41 -7.04
C ILE A 44 -9.63 -0.81 -8.36
N VAL A 45 -8.39 -0.38 -8.59
CA VAL A 45 -7.64 -0.72 -9.81
C VAL A 45 -6.81 -1.97 -9.55
N THR A 46 -7.48 -3.10 -9.37
CA THR A 46 -6.88 -4.38 -8.93
C THR A 46 -5.79 -4.91 -9.88
N GLY A 47 -5.69 -4.36 -11.08
CA GLY A 47 -4.61 -4.63 -12.03
C GLY A 47 -3.29 -3.91 -11.70
N VAL A 48 -3.21 -3.15 -10.60
CA VAL A 48 -2.00 -2.46 -10.15
C VAL A 48 -1.53 -3.03 -8.82
N THR A 49 -0.25 -3.38 -8.77
CA THR A 49 0.45 -3.79 -7.55
C THR A 49 1.59 -2.84 -7.26
N CYS A 50 1.70 -2.41 -6.02
CA CYS A 50 2.78 -1.60 -5.50
C CYS A 50 3.63 -2.41 -4.52
N HIS A 51 4.94 -2.22 -4.57
CA HIS A 51 5.89 -2.67 -3.56
C HIS A 51 6.37 -1.45 -2.78
N LEU A 52 6.31 -1.55 -1.47
CA LEU A 52 6.71 -0.51 -0.54
C LEU A 52 7.89 -1.03 0.28
N ALA A 53 9.07 -0.43 0.13
CA ALA A 53 10.22 -0.68 0.98
C ALA A 53 10.26 0.36 2.09
N ASN A 54 10.37 -0.05 3.35
CA ASN A 54 10.48 0.85 4.49
C ASN A 54 11.44 0.27 5.54
N ILE A 55 12.10 1.16 6.29
CA ILE A 55 12.94 0.75 7.41
C ILE A 55 12.06 0.48 8.63
N GLU A 56 12.24 -0.68 9.23
CA GLU A 56 11.66 -1.04 10.53
C GLU A 56 12.76 -1.26 11.56
N ALA A 57 12.47 -0.93 12.82
CA ALA A 57 13.37 -1.20 13.95
C ALA A 57 12.54 -1.72 15.11
N ASP A 58 13.04 -2.77 15.79
CA ASP A 58 12.33 -3.43 16.89
C ASP A 58 12.29 -2.57 18.15
N LEU A 59 13.33 -1.78 18.41
CA LEU A 59 13.50 -1.04 19.67
C LEU A 59 13.78 0.46 19.48
N ASP A 60 13.83 0.96 18.26
CA ASP A 60 14.14 2.36 17.97
C ASP A 60 12.97 3.04 17.25
N PHE A 61 12.91 4.37 17.41
CA PHE A 61 11.94 5.21 16.69
C PHE A 61 12.34 5.36 15.22
N ALA A 62 12.44 4.21 14.50
CA ALA A 62 12.67 4.26 13.06
C ALA A 62 11.59 5.10 12.39
N ASP A 63 12.00 5.99 11.53
CA ASP A 63 11.09 6.81 10.79
C ASP A 63 10.46 6.00 9.64
N PRO A 64 9.18 5.58 9.74
CA PRO A 64 8.52 4.81 8.69
C PRO A 64 8.32 5.61 7.40
N SER A 65 8.65 6.91 7.42
CA SER A 65 8.58 7.76 6.24
C SER A 65 9.77 7.59 5.31
N ASP A 66 10.83 6.90 5.74
CA ASP A 66 12.01 6.61 4.93
C ASP A 66 11.73 5.37 4.07
N GLY A 67 10.80 5.52 3.13
CA GLY A 67 10.32 4.45 2.29
C GLY A 67 10.31 4.82 0.81
N ALA A 68 10.50 3.82 -0.04
CA ALA A 68 10.36 3.92 -1.47
C ALA A 68 9.12 3.15 -1.93
N ILE A 69 8.45 3.64 -2.98
CA ILE A 69 7.32 2.96 -3.60
C ILE A 69 7.62 2.68 -5.08
N ALA A 70 7.28 1.47 -5.52
CA ALA A 70 7.31 1.07 -6.92
C ALA A 70 6.01 0.38 -7.27
N CYS A 71 5.23 0.96 -8.19
CA CYS A 71 3.96 0.42 -8.66
C CYS A 71 4.07 0.03 -10.13
N ARG A 72 3.38 -1.06 -10.51
CA ARG A 72 3.33 -1.52 -11.89
C ARG A 72 2.00 -2.17 -12.19
N GLN A 73 1.69 -2.27 -13.45
CA GLN A 73 0.60 -3.11 -13.93
C GLN A 73 0.97 -4.59 -13.72
N THR A 74 0.10 -5.34 -13.07
CA THR A 74 0.22 -6.78 -12.82
C THR A 74 -1.01 -7.56 -13.29
N GLY A 75 -2.04 -6.85 -13.74
CA GLY A 75 -3.26 -7.43 -14.23
C GLY A 75 -4.00 -6.47 -15.17
N ALA A 76 -5.21 -6.84 -15.54
CA ALA A 76 -6.05 -6.01 -16.41
C ALA A 76 -6.46 -4.70 -15.71
N ILE A 77 -6.35 -3.58 -16.43
CA ILE A 77 -6.91 -2.29 -16.02
C ILE A 77 -8.02 -1.94 -17.00
N THR A 78 -9.24 -1.81 -16.49
CA THR A 78 -10.44 -1.58 -17.30
C THR A 78 -10.97 -0.15 -17.14
N ALA A 79 -11.73 0.32 -18.16
CA ALA A 79 -12.40 1.61 -18.08
C ALA A 79 -13.38 1.70 -16.90
N ALA A 80 -14.01 0.59 -16.52
CA ALA A 80 -14.91 0.53 -15.38
C ALA A 80 -14.19 0.84 -14.06
N MET A 81 -12.97 0.32 -13.87
CA MET A 81 -12.12 0.63 -12.70
C MET A 81 -11.77 2.13 -12.66
N ILE A 82 -11.36 2.69 -13.80
CA ILE A 82 -11.00 4.11 -13.89
C ILE A 82 -12.21 5.04 -13.68
N ASN A 83 -13.41 4.57 -13.96
CA ASN A 83 -14.62 5.34 -13.70
C ASN A 83 -15.02 5.38 -12.21
N GLN A 84 -14.51 4.46 -11.40
CA GLN A 84 -14.81 4.36 -9.96
C GLN A 84 -13.85 5.15 -9.08
N ILE A 85 -12.68 5.55 -9.60
CA ILE A 85 -11.68 6.26 -8.80
C ILE A 85 -12.03 7.75 -8.63
N ASP A 86 -11.54 8.34 -7.55
CA ASP A 86 -11.55 9.80 -7.38
C ASP A 86 -10.61 10.47 -8.41
N LYS A 87 -11.17 11.35 -9.23
CA LYS A 87 -10.44 12.11 -10.26
C LYS A 87 -10.13 13.55 -9.86
N SER A 88 -10.35 13.90 -8.59
CA SER A 88 -9.92 15.19 -8.06
C SER A 88 -8.40 15.32 -8.09
N LYS A 89 -7.91 16.56 -8.06
CA LYS A 89 -6.44 16.83 -8.03
C LYS A 89 -5.74 16.22 -6.82
N SER A 90 -6.45 16.03 -5.72
CA SER A 90 -5.91 15.40 -4.51
C SER A 90 -6.00 13.88 -4.54
N GLY A 91 -6.88 13.30 -5.36
CA GLY A 91 -7.13 11.87 -5.41
C GLY A 91 -7.60 11.29 -4.07
N GLU A 92 -7.40 9.99 -3.85
CA GLU A 92 -7.86 9.28 -2.66
C GLU A 92 -6.76 8.46 -1.99
N VAL A 93 -6.86 8.27 -0.67
CA VAL A 93 -5.95 7.41 0.08
C VAL A 93 -6.37 5.96 -0.14
N VAL A 94 -5.52 5.17 -0.78
CA VAL A 94 -5.75 3.75 -1.07
C VAL A 94 -5.15 2.82 -0.03
N PHE A 95 -4.19 3.31 0.77
CA PHE A 95 -3.58 2.54 1.84
C PHE A 95 -3.13 3.46 2.99
N LYS A 96 -3.26 2.95 4.22
CA LYS A 96 -2.80 3.61 5.43
C LYS A 96 -2.22 2.56 6.38
N LYS A 97 -0.93 2.67 6.72
CA LYS A 97 -0.29 1.89 7.77
C LYS A 97 -0.02 2.80 8.96
N SER A 98 -0.62 2.51 10.11
CA SER A 98 -0.32 3.23 11.35
C SER A 98 0.43 2.30 12.29
N LYS A 99 1.62 2.71 12.74
CA LYS A 99 2.33 2.06 13.85
C LYS A 99 1.99 2.78 15.15
N SER A 100 1.52 2.02 16.14
CA SER A 100 0.70 2.46 17.26
C SER A 100 1.38 3.32 18.32
N ILE A 101 2.68 3.54 18.34
CA ILE A 101 3.33 4.11 19.52
C ILE A 101 3.52 5.63 19.48
N LEU A 102 3.53 6.32 18.31
CA LEU A 102 3.69 7.77 18.23
C LEU A 102 3.04 8.44 17.01
N PHE A 103 1.84 8.01 16.59
CA PHE A 103 1.06 8.69 15.53
C PHE A 103 1.75 8.80 14.17
N LYS A 104 2.75 7.96 13.90
CA LYS A 104 3.39 7.89 12.60
C LYS A 104 2.49 7.13 11.63
N SER A 105 1.94 7.78 10.64
CA SER A 105 1.15 7.13 9.60
C SER A 105 1.78 7.36 8.25
N LEU A 106 2.15 6.26 7.59
CA LEU A 106 2.44 6.23 6.18
C LEU A 106 1.12 6.13 5.43
N LYS A 107 0.92 6.97 4.44
CA LYS A 107 -0.22 6.94 3.53
C LYS A 107 0.24 6.77 2.10
N ILE A 108 -0.53 6.00 1.33
CA ILE A 108 -0.38 5.95 -0.11
C ILE A 108 -1.66 6.52 -0.72
N ARG A 109 -1.48 7.52 -1.58
CA ARG A 109 -2.56 8.21 -2.27
C ARG A 109 -2.47 7.94 -3.76
N ARG A 110 -3.59 7.53 -4.36
CA ARG A 110 -3.73 7.43 -5.79
C ARG A 110 -4.27 8.75 -6.33
N ILE A 111 -3.62 9.28 -7.35
CA ILE A 111 -4.02 10.48 -8.09
C ILE A 111 -4.08 10.10 -9.57
N TYR A 112 -5.09 10.58 -10.29
CA TYR A 112 -5.23 10.33 -11.72
C TYR A 112 -4.89 11.58 -12.51
N ASP A 113 -3.84 11.49 -13.33
CA ASP A 113 -3.54 12.50 -14.35
C ASP A 113 -4.30 12.16 -15.63
N ALA A 114 -5.36 12.91 -15.89
CA ALA A 114 -6.21 12.70 -17.07
C ALA A 114 -5.50 13.09 -18.37
N SER A 115 -4.56 14.03 -18.33
CA SER A 115 -3.84 14.52 -19.51
C SER A 115 -2.90 13.47 -20.09
N SER A 116 -2.16 12.78 -19.24
CA SER A 116 -1.27 11.68 -19.62
C SER A 116 -1.90 10.29 -19.46
N GLN A 117 -3.15 10.22 -18.98
CA GLN A 117 -3.84 8.98 -18.63
C GLN A 117 -2.97 8.05 -17.78
N THR A 118 -2.48 8.62 -16.66
CA THR A 118 -1.52 7.94 -15.77
C THR A 118 -2.05 7.91 -14.35
N LEU A 119 -1.96 6.77 -13.70
CA LEU A 119 -2.19 6.61 -12.27
C LEU A 119 -0.88 6.94 -11.53
N MET A 120 -0.94 7.86 -10.59
CA MET A 120 0.16 8.25 -9.73
C MET A 120 -0.08 7.75 -8.31
N TYR A 121 0.90 7.08 -7.72
CA TYR A 121 0.86 6.58 -6.35
C TYR A 121 1.89 7.32 -5.52
N LEU A 122 1.40 8.23 -4.68
CA LEU A 122 2.22 9.04 -3.78
C LEU A 122 2.24 8.42 -2.38
N SER A 123 3.40 7.90 -2.00
CA SER A 123 3.68 7.49 -0.62
C SER A 123 4.21 8.69 0.16
N TYR A 124 3.64 8.98 1.33
CA TYR A 124 4.07 10.10 2.15
C TYR A 124 3.81 9.88 3.64
N SER A 125 4.67 10.47 4.46
CA SER A 125 4.48 10.56 5.90
C SER A 125 3.62 11.76 6.26
N THR A 126 2.76 11.59 7.27
CA THR A 126 2.00 12.71 7.84
C THR A 126 2.73 13.38 9.00
N LYS A 127 3.93 12.91 9.35
CA LYS A 127 4.79 13.49 10.37
C LYS A 127 6.00 14.14 9.72
N GLU A 128 6.27 15.38 10.11
CA GLU A 128 7.50 16.07 9.76
C GLU A 128 8.68 15.41 10.50
N THR A 129 9.78 15.19 9.78
CA THR A 129 11.01 14.66 10.33
C THR A 129 12.16 15.52 9.85
N SER A 130 12.91 16.12 10.76
CA SER A 130 14.05 16.98 10.44
C SER A 130 13.70 18.10 9.43
N GLY A 131 12.53 18.72 9.58
CA GLY A 131 12.06 19.81 8.72
C GLY A 131 11.59 19.37 7.34
N SER A 132 11.31 18.07 7.11
CA SER A 132 10.85 17.54 5.84
C SER A 132 9.77 16.48 6.00
N TYR A 133 8.79 16.51 5.12
CA TYR A 133 7.83 15.41 4.92
C TYR A 133 8.35 14.49 3.83
N LYS A 134 8.91 13.34 4.21
CA LYS A 134 9.43 12.38 3.25
C LYS A 134 8.31 11.80 2.40
N HIS A 135 8.56 11.70 1.12
CA HIS A 135 7.60 11.20 0.13
C HIS A 135 8.31 10.54 -1.04
N SER A 136 7.63 9.65 -1.72
CA SER A 136 8.07 9.04 -2.98
C SER A 136 6.89 8.85 -3.91
N LEU A 137 7.15 8.90 -5.22
CA LEU A 137 6.14 8.83 -6.27
C LEU A 137 6.45 7.67 -7.21
N SER A 138 5.42 6.89 -7.54
CA SER A 138 5.44 5.90 -8.61
C SER A 138 4.29 6.14 -9.57
N THR A 139 4.48 5.83 -10.86
CA THR A 139 3.49 6.06 -11.90
C THR A 139 3.20 4.80 -12.69
N VAL A 140 1.94 4.59 -13.06
CA VAL A 140 1.47 3.49 -13.89
C VAL A 140 0.65 4.08 -15.05
N PRO A 141 1.21 4.14 -16.28
CA PRO A 141 0.48 4.65 -17.42
C PRO A 141 -0.64 3.68 -17.82
N LEU A 142 -1.76 4.22 -18.34
CA LEU A 142 -2.83 3.39 -18.90
C LEU A 142 -2.53 2.92 -20.32
N TRP A 143 -1.46 3.40 -20.94
CA TRP A 143 -1.05 2.95 -22.27
C TRP A 143 -0.97 1.43 -22.36
N GLY A 144 -1.58 0.86 -23.41
CA GLY A 144 -1.61 -0.59 -23.60
C GLY A 144 -2.65 -1.34 -22.77
N THR A 145 -3.44 -0.65 -21.95
CA THR A 145 -4.55 -1.25 -21.18
C THR A 145 -5.90 -1.03 -21.85
N ALA A 146 -6.91 -1.81 -21.45
CA ALA A 146 -8.30 -1.62 -21.90
C ALA A 146 -8.93 -0.30 -21.40
N ALA A 147 -8.31 0.37 -20.46
CA ALA A 147 -8.75 1.67 -19.94
C ALA A 147 -8.21 2.85 -20.76
N TYR A 148 -7.17 2.65 -21.56
CA TYR A 148 -6.57 3.72 -22.36
C TYR A 148 -7.53 4.20 -23.45
N ARG A 149 -7.64 5.51 -23.59
CA ARG A 149 -8.45 6.19 -24.63
C ARG A 149 -7.51 7.00 -25.51
N PRO A 150 -7.33 6.64 -26.81
CA PRO A 150 -6.55 7.46 -27.73
C PRO A 150 -7.07 8.90 -27.74
N GLN A 151 -6.19 9.86 -27.56
CA GLN A 151 -6.55 11.28 -27.72
C GLN A 151 -6.60 11.55 -29.21
N THR A 152 -7.76 11.97 -29.70
CA THR A 152 -7.87 12.56 -31.05
C THR A 152 -7.11 13.88 -31.06
N GLN A 153 -6.05 13.94 -31.88
CA GLN A 153 -5.34 15.18 -32.20
C GLN A 153 -6.24 16.13 -32.96
#